data_5445e81df6dc45de2b46424e30fa134b
#
_entry.id   5445e81df6dc45de2b46424e30fa134b
#
_cell.length_a   1.000
_cell.length_b   1.000
_cell.length_c   1.000
_cell.angle_alpha   90.00
_cell.angle_beta   90.00
_cell.angle_gamma   90.00
#
_symmetry.space_group_name_H-M   'P 1'
#
loop_
_entity.id
_entity.type
_entity.pdbx_description
1 polymer ?
#
loop_
_entity_poly.entity_id
_entity_poly.type
_entity_poly.pdbx_seq_one_letter_code
_entity_poly.pdbx_strand_id
1 'polypeptide(L)'
;MDFLDKRVGVICNELKKLKVKQIFPLTQWEYKEGNFVHPEDALNDAAAWENFDCKTMHWYGKDRHYWFRTVYTVPQELDGKNMWIRISSQIDEWDDAKNPQFIVFINGEIYQGIDMNHRECLITQSAKAGDCLLYTSPSPRDTERSR
;
A
#
# COMPACT_ATOMS: atom_id res chain seq x y z
N MET A 1 -4.10 26.97 -25.05
CA MET A 1 -3.69 25.54 -25.02
C MET A 1 -3.46 25.09 -26.46
N ASP A 2 -2.25 24.75 -26.74
CA ASP A 2 -1.81 24.37 -28.07
C ASP A 2 -2.47 23.03 -28.50
N PHE A 3 -2.63 22.85 -29.82
CA PHE A 3 -3.18 21.62 -30.41
C PHE A 3 -2.34 20.39 -30.01
N LEU A 4 -1.03 20.58 -29.86
CA LEU A 4 -0.10 19.54 -29.41
C LEU A 4 -0.41 19.08 -27.98
N ASP A 5 -0.69 20.02 -27.06
CA ASP A 5 -1.02 19.70 -25.65
C ASP A 5 -2.32 18.88 -25.56
N LYS A 6 -3.30 19.22 -26.38
CA LYS A 6 -4.56 18.44 -26.46
C LYS A 6 -4.32 17.01 -26.95
N ARG A 7 -3.48 16.83 -27.97
CA ARG A 7 -3.14 15.48 -28.48
C ARG A 7 -2.38 14.66 -27.45
N VAL A 8 -1.40 15.27 -26.79
CA VAL A 8 -0.65 14.60 -25.70
C VAL A 8 -1.60 14.21 -24.59
N GLY A 9 -2.53 15.08 -24.19
CA GLY A 9 -3.54 14.78 -23.18
C GLY A 9 -4.43 13.57 -23.55
N VAL A 10 -4.87 13.49 -24.81
CA VAL A 10 -5.64 12.34 -25.31
C VAL A 10 -4.82 11.05 -25.26
N ILE A 11 -3.58 11.07 -25.75
CA ILE A 11 -2.69 9.91 -25.71
C ILE A 11 -2.45 9.45 -24.27
N CYS A 12 -2.14 10.38 -23.35
CA CYS A 12 -1.94 10.06 -21.96
C CYS A 12 -3.19 9.42 -21.32
N ASN A 13 -4.38 9.90 -21.68
CA ASN A 13 -5.63 9.33 -21.17
C ASN A 13 -5.89 7.92 -21.69
N GLU A 14 -5.60 7.67 -22.96
CA GLU A 14 -5.70 6.31 -23.53
C GLU A 14 -4.68 5.36 -22.90
N LEU A 15 -3.43 5.79 -22.70
CA LEU A 15 -2.42 5.00 -22.01
C LEU A 15 -2.80 4.69 -20.56
N LYS A 16 -3.42 5.64 -19.85
CA LYS A 16 -3.93 5.39 -18.48
C LYS A 16 -4.95 4.26 -18.43
N LYS A 17 -5.82 4.15 -19.43
CA LYS A 17 -6.81 3.05 -19.51
C LYS A 17 -6.17 1.68 -19.70
N LEU A 18 -4.99 1.64 -20.32
CA LEU A 18 -4.25 0.41 -20.57
C LEU A 18 -3.33 0.01 -19.40
N LYS A 19 -3.07 0.92 -18.47
CA LYS A 19 -2.14 0.71 -17.36
C LYS A 19 -2.59 -0.38 -16.41
N VAL A 20 -3.88 -0.44 -16.11
CA VAL A 20 -4.45 -1.39 -15.16
C VAL A 20 -5.47 -2.27 -15.88
N LYS A 21 -5.21 -3.58 -15.95
CA LYS A 21 -6.11 -4.55 -16.59
C LYS A 21 -7.07 -5.21 -15.62
N GLN A 22 -6.62 -5.51 -14.41
CA GLN A 22 -7.41 -6.18 -13.38
C GLN A 22 -7.04 -5.62 -12.02
N ILE A 23 -8.04 -5.55 -11.12
CA ILE A 23 -7.88 -5.12 -9.74
C ILE A 23 -8.47 -6.20 -8.84
N PHE A 24 -7.67 -6.64 -7.87
CA PHE A 24 -8.08 -7.57 -6.83
C PHE A 24 -8.04 -6.84 -5.49
N PRO A 25 -9.17 -6.54 -4.87
CA PRO A 25 -9.20 -5.80 -3.61
C PRO A 25 -8.66 -6.65 -2.46
N LEU A 26 -7.74 -6.08 -1.69
CA LEU A 26 -7.26 -6.60 -0.42
C LEU A 26 -7.95 -5.85 0.71
N THR A 27 -9.03 -6.40 1.23
CA THR A 27 -9.87 -5.69 2.21
C THR A 27 -9.65 -6.17 3.64
N GLN A 28 -9.15 -7.38 3.82
CA GLN A 28 -8.94 -7.99 5.11
C GLN A 28 -7.47 -7.95 5.51
N TRP A 29 -7.19 -7.21 6.55
CA TRP A 29 -5.89 -7.05 7.14
C TRP A 29 -5.93 -7.37 8.62
N GLU A 30 -4.78 -7.50 9.21
CA GLU A 30 -4.60 -7.44 10.65
C GLU A 30 -3.70 -6.25 10.98
N TYR A 31 -3.94 -5.64 12.12
CA TYR A 31 -3.14 -4.51 12.56
C TYR A 31 -2.82 -4.61 14.04
N LYS A 32 -1.77 -3.93 14.47
CA LYS A 32 -1.47 -3.69 15.87
C LYS A 32 -0.68 -2.41 16.05
N GLU A 33 -0.82 -1.82 17.23
CA GLU A 33 0.01 -0.69 17.62
C GLU A 33 1.38 -1.18 18.10
N GLY A 34 2.44 -0.48 17.69
CA GLY A 34 3.79 -0.76 18.14
C GLY A 34 4.83 0.01 17.34
N ASN A 35 5.90 0.41 18.03
CA ASN A 35 7.01 1.14 17.42
C ASN A 35 8.16 0.17 17.13
N PHE A 36 7.99 -0.64 16.11
CA PHE A 36 9.01 -1.58 15.66
C PHE A 36 9.76 -1.02 14.46
N VAL A 37 11.02 -1.41 14.29
CA VAL A 37 11.86 -1.00 13.16
C VAL A 37 11.80 -2.03 12.05
N HIS A 38 11.76 -3.30 12.40
CA HIS A 38 11.77 -4.41 11.44
C HIS A 38 10.46 -5.21 11.51
N PRO A 39 10.02 -5.78 10.37
CA PRO A 39 8.80 -6.58 10.36
C PRO A 39 8.89 -7.82 11.27
N GLU A 40 10.07 -8.41 11.43
CA GLU A 40 10.30 -9.55 12.33
C GLU A 40 9.98 -9.21 13.78
N ASP A 41 10.36 -8.02 14.24
CA ASP A 41 10.07 -7.57 15.60
C ASP A 41 8.56 -7.43 15.81
N ALA A 42 7.86 -6.86 14.82
CA ALA A 42 6.42 -6.73 14.85
C ALA A 42 5.70 -8.09 14.82
N LEU A 43 6.21 -9.04 14.05
CA LEU A 43 5.62 -10.37 13.92
C LEU A 43 5.84 -11.24 15.17
N ASN A 44 7.00 -11.10 15.83
CA ASN A 44 7.38 -11.89 16.99
C ASN A 44 6.94 -11.28 18.32
N ASP A 45 6.49 -10.04 18.33
CA ASP A 45 5.98 -9.37 19.53
C ASP A 45 4.73 -10.06 20.09
N ALA A 46 4.63 -10.15 21.42
CA ALA A 46 3.58 -10.88 22.12
C ALA A 46 2.18 -10.23 22.03
N ALA A 47 2.09 -8.95 21.64
CA ALA A 47 0.82 -8.28 21.47
C ALA A 47 0.01 -8.90 20.34
N ALA A 48 -1.28 -9.13 20.58
CA ALA A 48 -2.16 -9.73 19.60
C ALA A 48 -2.37 -8.82 18.39
N TRP A 49 -2.46 -9.43 17.23
CA TRP A 49 -2.93 -8.78 16.01
C TRP A 49 -4.46 -8.75 16.00
N GLU A 50 -5.03 -7.62 15.66
CA GLU A 50 -6.47 -7.42 15.53
C GLU A 50 -6.89 -7.37 14.08
N ASN A 51 -8.09 -7.84 13.78
CA ASN A 51 -8.63 -7.75 12.41
C ASN A 51 -8.88 -6.30 12.00
N PHE A 52 -8.55 -5.98 10.77
CA PHE A 52 -8.78 -4.68 10.16
C PHE A 52 -9.44 -4.83 8.79
N ASP A 53 -10.72 -4.43 8.70
CA ASP A 53 -11.44 -4.37 7.43
C ASP A 53 -11.31 -2.96 6.83
N CYS A 54 -10.59 -2.85 5.72
CA CYS A 54 -10.36 -1.58 5.02
C CYS A 54 -11.63 -0.87 4.54
N LYS A 55 -12.76 -1.57 4.47
CA LYS A 55 -14.02 -0.97 4.01
C LYS A 55 -14.76 -0.24 5.12
N THR A 56 -14.60 -0.67 6.36
CA THR A 56 -15.43 -0.25 7.47
C THR A 56 -14.66 0.34 8.63
N MET A 57 -13.36 0.06 8.73
CA MET A 57 -12.51 0.47 9.84
C MET A 57 -11.56 1.59 9.44
N HIS A 58 -11.27 2.43 10.42
CA HIS A 58 -10.28 3.49 10.33
C HIS A 58 -9.33 3.37 11.52
N TRP A 59 -8.07 3.78 11.32
CA TRP A 59 -7.14 3.95 12.43
C TRP A 59 -6.80 5.42 12.59
N TYR A 60 -6.54 5.83 13.79
CA TYR A 60 -6.16 7.20 14.12
C TYR A 60 -5.43 7.23 15.46
N GLY A 61 -4.77 8.31 15.72
CA GLY A 61 -4.09 8.57 16.97
C GLY A 61 -2.86 9.42 16.79
N LYS A 62 -2.79 10.50 17.55
CA LYS A 62 -1.61 11.36 17.56
C LYS A 62 -0.43 10.58 18.10
N ASP A 63 0.69 10.63 17.40
CA ASP A 63 1.95 10.01 17.81
C ASP A 63 1.90 8.49 17.99
N ARG A 64 1.00 7.81 17.29
CA ARG A 64 0.87 6.36 17.33
C ARG A 64 1.45 5.72 16.07
N HIS A 65 2.10 4.57 16.25
CA HIS A 65 2.64 3.74 15.19
C HIS A 65 1.81 2.48 15.07
N TYR A 66 1.37 2.17 13.86
CA TYR A 66 0.61 0.97 13.57
C TYR A 66 1.32 0.13 12.52
N TRP A 67 1.26 -1.17 12.73
CA TRP A 67 1.70 -2.16 11.76
C TRP A 67 0.48 -2.87 11.20
N PHE A 68 0.50 -3.03 9.88
CA PHE A 68 -0.52 -3.77 9.15
C PHE A 68 0.11 -4.97 8.49
N ARG A 69 -0.60 -6.09 8.45
CA ARG A 69 -0.18 -7.27 7.71
C ARG A 69 -1.36 -7.93 7.01
N THR A 70 -1.08 -8.59 5.90
CA THR A 70 -2.01 -9.49 5.23
C THR A 70 -1.24 -10.55 4.46
N VAL A 71 -1.84 -11.71 4.26
CA VAL A 71 -1.32 -12.75 3.39
C VAL A 71 -2.16 -12.77 2.13
N TYR A 72 -1.51 -12.71 0.99
CA TYR A 72 -2.15 -12.75 -0.30
C TYR A 72 -1.66 -13.93 -1.12
N THR A 73 -2.58 -14.74 -1.61
CA THR A 73 -2.28 -15.82 -2.54
C THR A 73 -2.53 -15.34 -3.96
N VAL A 74 -1.50 -15.42 -4.79
CA VAL A 74 -1.56 -14.97 -6.19
C VAL A 74 -2.57 -15.83 -6.96
N PRO A 75 -3.62 -15.22 -7.53
CA PRO A 75 -4.61 -15.96 -8.29
C PRO A 75 -4.08 -16.36 -9.67
N GLN A 76 -4.73 -17.35 -10.29
CA GLN A 76 -4.36 -17.88 -11.60
C GLN A 76 -4.38 -16.80 -12.70
N GLU A 77 -5.25 -15.83 -12.59
CA GLU A 77 -5.41 -14.74 -13.55
C GLU A 77 -4.18 -13.80 -13.61
N LEU A 78 -3.37 -13.80 -12.56
CA LEU A 78 -2.13 -13.01 -12.50
C LEU A 78 -0.88 -13.80 -12.93
N ASP A 79 -1.01 -15.08 -13.22
CA ASP A 79 0.15 -15.89 -13.60
C ASP A 79 0.91 -15.30 -14.81
N GLY A 80 2.22 -15.16 -14.66
CA GLY A 80 3.09 -14.58 -15.68
C GLY A 80 2.96 -13.07 -15.91
N LYS A 81 2.14 -12.36 -15.13
CA LYS A 81 1.89 -10.93 -15.30
C LYS A 81 2.63 -10.07 -14.30
N ASN A 82 2.78 -8.79 -14.64
CA ASN A 82 3.23 -7.77 -13.68
C ASN A 82 2.18 -7.60 -12.60
N MET A 83 2.62 -7.63 -11.35
CA MET A 83 1.76 -7.44 -10.19
C MET A 83 2.24 -6.25 -9.35
N TRP A 84 1.31 -5.37 -9.06
CA TRP A 84 1.49 -4.18 -8.25
C TRP A 84 0.57 -4.20 -7.04
N ILE A 85 1.01 -3.64 -5.92
CA ILE A 85 0.13 -3.28 -4.83
C ILE A 85 -0.10 -1.77 -4.85
N ARG A 86 -1.35 -1.37 -4.61
CA ARG A 86 -1.73 0.02 -4.43
C ARG A 86 -2.33 0.20 -3.05
N ILE A 87 -1.79 1.15 -2.28
CA ILE A 87 -2.28 1.51 -0.96
C ILE A 87 -2.78 2.95 -1.01
N SER A 88 -4.01 3.16 -0.56
CA SER A 88 -4.61 4.48 -0.45
C SER A 88 -5.22 4.66 0.93
N SER A 89 -4.88 5.77 1.58
CA SER A 89 -5.49 6.17 2.85
C SER A 89 -6.94 6.66 2.71
N GLN A 90 -7.42 6.85 1.46
CA GLN A 90 -8.71 7.46 1.13
C GLN A 90 -8.86 8.92 1.59
N ILE A 91 -7.77 9.57 1.96
CA ILE A 91 -7.76 11.01 2.23
C ILE A 91 -7.48 11.70 0.90
N ASP A 92 -8.46 12.46 0.40
CA ASP A 92 -8.35 13.16 -0.89
C ASP A 92 -7.77 14.57 -0.76
N GLU A 93 -7.68 15.09 0.46
CA GLU A 93 -7.07 16.39 0.71
C GLU A 93 -5.56 16.34 0.49
N TRP A 94 -5.06 17.31 -0.26
CA TRP A 94 -3.64 17.53 -0.43
C TRP A 94 -3.06 18.15 0.84
N ASP A 95 -2.65 17.31 1.76
CA ASP A 95 -1.93 17.73 2.97
C ASP A 95 -0.96 16.62 3.35
N ASP A 96 0.30 16.80 3.00
CA ASP A 96 1.37 15.85 3.31
C ASP A 96 1.54 15.64 4.83
N ALA A 97 1.14 16.62 5.64
CA ALA A 97 1.21 16.51 7.09
C ALA A 97 0.12 15.61 7.70
N LYS A 98 -1.00 15.44 6.99
CA LYS A 98 -2.14 14.62 7.44
C LYS A 98 -2.19 13.23 6.81
N ASN A 99 -1.55 13.05 5.65
CA ASN A 99 -1.56 11.79 4.96
C ASN A 99 -0.53 10.82 5.56
N PRO A 100 -0.95 9.63 5.95
CA PRO A 100 -0.02 8.63 6.47
C PRO A 100 0.92 8.16 5.38
N GLN A 101 2.15 7.88 5.77
CA GLN A 101 3.15 7.25 4.96
C GLN A 101 3.30 5.79 5.37
N PHE A 102 3.65 4.94 4.44
CA PHE A 102 3.85 3.52 4.68
C PHE A 102 5.17 3.05 4.08
N ILE A 103 5.74 2.02 4.65
CA ILE A 103 6.83 1.26 4.05
C ILE A 103 6.29 -0.14 3.76
N VAL A 104 6.41 -0.59 2.53
CA VAL A 104 5.95 -1.93 2.14
C VAL A 104 7.09 -2.92 2.28
N PHE A 105 6.85 -3.96 3.06
CA PHE A 105 7.70 -5.16 3.12
C PHE A 105 6.92 -6.34 2.53
N ILE A 106 7.62 -7.19 1.82
CA ILE A 106 7.07 -8.43 1.26
C ILE A 106 7.98 -9.57 1.67
N ASN A 107 7.41 -10.55 2.37
CA ASN A 107 8.16 -11.67 2.95
C ASN A 107 9.37 -11.23 3.79
N GLY A 108 9.23 -10.11 4.50
CA GLY A 108 10.26 -9.53 5.35
C GLY A 108 11.27 -8.61 4.66
N GLU A 109 11.26 -8.53 3.33
CA GLU A 109 12.15 -7.65 2.56
C GLU A 109 11.49 -6.31 2.26
N ILE A 110 12.26 -5.23 2.38
CA ILE A 110 11.80 -3.88 2.07
C ILE A 110 11.66 -3.69 0.56
N TYR A 111 10.52 -3.15 0.13
CA TYR A 111 10.25 -2.86 -1.27
C TYR A 111 10.21 -1.37 -1.58
N GLN A 112 9.32 -0.62 -0.95
CA GLN A 112 9.12 0.78 -1.27
C GLN A 112 8.42 1.53 -0.15
N GLY A 113 8.70 2.84 -0.04
CA GLY A 113 7.85 3.79 0.68
C GLY A 113 6.61 4.14 -0.15
N ILE A 114 5.49 4.26 0.51
CA ILE A 114 4.20 4.65 -0.07
C ILE A 114 3.74 5.94 0.61
N ASP A 115 3.33 6.90 -0.20
CA ASP A 115 2.71 8.15 0.24
C ASP A 115 1.55 8.53 -0.69
N MET A 116 0.98 9.72 -0.51
CA MET A 116 -0.12 10.18 -1.36
C MET A 116 0.27 10.37 -2.83
N ASN A 117 1.54 10.61 -3.13
CA ASN A 117 2.05 10.79 -4.48
C ASN A 117 2.55 9.49 -5.11
N HIS A 118 2.97 8.54 -4.26
CA HIS A 118 3.54 7.25 -4.64
C HIS A 118 2.74 6.13 -4.00
N ARG A 119 1.56 5.85 -4.54
CA ARG A 119 0.59 4.88 -3.97
C ARG A 119 0.79 3.45 -4.47
N GLU A 120 1.67 3.23 -5.43
CA GLU A 120 1.85 1.97 -6.13
C GLU A 120 3.27 1.43 -5.93
N CYS A 121 3.37 0.14 -5.66
CA CYS A 121 4.64 -0.56 -5.55
C CYS A 121 4.63 -1.80 -6.46
N LEU A 122 5.65 -1.93 -7.31
CA LEU A 122 5.85 -3.13 -8.12
C LEU A 122 6.28 -4.30 -7.22
N ILE A 123 5.52 -5.36 -7.25
CA ILE A 123 5.82 -6.58 -6.49
C ILE A 123 6.69 -7.52 -7.33
N THR A 124 6.26 -7.78 -8.55
CA THR A 124 6.99 -8.64 -9.49
C THR A 124 6.59 -8.34 -10.93
N GLN A 125 7.51 -8.58 -11.85
CA GLN A 125 7.22 -8.51 -13.30
C GLN A 125 6.67 -9.83 -13.85
N SER A 126 6.73 -10.90 -13.09
CA SER A 126 6.20 -12.20 -13.47
C SER A 126 5.67 -12.91 -12.24
N ALA A 127 4.41 -12.70 -11.93
CA ALA A 127 3.72 -13.35 -10.83
C ALA A 127 3.56 -14.85 -11.09
N LYS A 128 3.60 -15.64 -10.03
CA LYS A 128 3.33 -17.09 -10.10
C LYS A 128 2.06 -17.40 -9.32
N ALA A 129 1.10 -17.99 -10.01
CA ALA A 129 -0.13 -18.46 -9.37
C ALA A 129 0.16 -19.40 -8.20
N GLY A 130 -0.52 -19.21 -7.10
CA GLY A 130 -0.36 -20.01 -5.88
C GLY A 130 0.74 -19.51 -4.93
N ASP A 131 1.59 -18.57 -5.33
CA ASP A 131 2.54 -17.95 -4.41
C ASP A 131 1.80 -17.22 -3.29
N CYS A 132 2.22 -17.43 -2.05
CA CYS A 132 1.71 -16.73 -0.88
C CYS A 132 2.69 -15.63 -0.49
N LEU A 133 2.19 -14.40 -0.43
CA LEU A 133 2.98 -13.21 -0.10
C LEU A 133 2.49 -12.61 1.21
N LEU A 134 3.40 -12.44 2.16
CA LEU A 134 3.12 -11.73 3.40
C LEU A 134 3.48 -10.26 3.21
N TYR A 135 2.46 -9.41 3.16
CA TYR A 135 2.63 -7.96 3.19
C TYR A 135 2.67 -7.48 4.63
N THR A 136 3.66 -6.68 4.95
CA THR A 136 3.73 -5.94 6.22
C THR A 136 4.04 -4.49 5.93
N SER A 137 3.45 -3.60 6.69
CA SER A 137 3.60 -2.17 6.46
C SER A 137 3.45 -1.41 7.77
N PRO A 138 4.52 -0.77 8.28
CA PRO A 138 4.36 0.22 9.32
C PRO A 138 3.72 1.48 8.72
N SER A 139 2.80 2.07 9.46
CA SER A 139 2.39 3.44 9.27
C SER A 139 3.25 4.29 10.21
N PRO A 140 4.28 4.96 9.72
CA PRO A 140 5.06 5.84 10.57
C PRO A 140 4.23 7.02 11.01
N ARG A 141 4.62 7.54 12.14
CA ARG A 141 4.07 8.72 12.80
C ARG A 141 3.79 9.83 11.80
N ASP A 142 2.60 10.39 11.91
CA ASP A 142 2.31 11.72 11.43
C ASP A 142 3.18 12.70 12.23
N THR A 143 4.30 13.10 11.67
CA THR A 143 5.13 14.11 12.28
C THR A 143 4.38 15.43 12.15
N GLU A 144 3.58 15.76 13.16
CA GLU A 144 3.30 17.16 13.39
C GLU A 144 4.66 17.87 13.50
N ARG A 145 5.02 18.55 12.44
CA ARG A 145 6.01 19.62 12.56
C ARG A 145 5.34 20.68 13.43
N SER A 146 5.51 20.52 14.73
CA SER A 146 5.25 21.61 15.65
C SER A 146 6.08 22.79 15.18
N ARG A 147 5.43 23.84 14.84
CA ARG A 147 6.02 25.14 14.62
C ARG A 147 6.52 25.72 15.92
#